data_cae6a6a011c2002a1be38ff5a0c85475
#
_entry.id   cae6a6a011c2002a1be38ff5a0c85475
#
_cell.length_a   1.000
_cell.length_b   1.000
_cell.length_c   1.000
_cell.angle_alpha   90.00
_cell.angle_beta   90.00
_cell.angle_gamma   90.00
#
_symmetry.space_group_name_H-M   'P 1'
#
loop_
_entity.id
_entity.type
_entity.pdbx_description
1 polymer ?
#
loop_
_entity_poly.entity_id
_entity_poly.type
_entity_poly.pdbx_seq_one_letter_code
_entity_poly.pdbx_strand_id
1 'polypeptide(L)'
;VATAQDVLNVARSQIGFIEGPINENPYGIWYGIPNASYCAMGISWCFAQVGLSSLVAAQTPKGFAYCPAGLNWFQRQGLVVNKYQAQPGDLVFFSWGTGVAEHVEIVEAASADGLTTIGFNTGDQNTRAAANGGGCYREHRPYLYVMAIVRPRYPVPLKPVSKGVTSKKATAGVAATGTAAAATAAALHGTAATTSSAKVVPTPTPTAFYAPPFPTTSKSFALGQTNDAVLTVQKALVKKGLLVAKYATGTMNTQTQAALAIFDKKAGIIVKAGAVPQIVYDTLKGSL
;
A
#
# COMPACT_ATOMS: atom_id res chain seq x y z
N VAL A 1 -13.04 7.91 -16.93
CA VAL A 1 -11.62 7.77 -16.60
C VAL A 1 -11.53 7.67 -15.09
N ALA A 2 -10.85 6.64 -14.58
CA ALA A 2 -10.74 6.41 -13.15
C ALA A 2 -9.92 7.52 -12.45
N THR A 3 -10.29 7.82 -11.22
CA THR A 3 -9.80 8.94 -10.42
C THR A 3 -9.18 8.46 -9.10
N ALA A 4 -8.57 9.35 -8.33
CA ALA A 4 -8.13 9.08 -6.97
C ALA A 4 -9.29 8.63 -6.07
N GLN A 5 -10.50 9.19 -6.30
CA GLN A 5 -11.69 8.82 -5.54
C GLN A 5 -12.10 7.37 -5.78
N ASP A 6 -11.93 6.86 -7.01
CA ASP A 6 -12.23 5.46 -7.33
C ASP A 6 -11.27 4.52 -6.62
N VAL A 7 -9.97 4.84 -6.59
CA VAL A 7 -8.98 4.08 -5.81
C VAL A 7 -9.33 4.09 -4.32
N LEU A 8 -9.69 5.25 -3.76
CA LEU A 8 -10.13 5.37 -2.36
C LEU A 8 -11.39 4.55 -2.07
N ASN A 9 -12.35 4.52 -3.00
CA ASN A 9 -13.57 3.72 -2.82
C ASN A 9 -13.25 2.23 -2.78
N VAL A 10 -12.30 1.76 -3.60
CA VAL A 10 -11.80 0.39 -3.52
C VAL A 10 -11.13 0.13 -2.17
N ALA A 11 -10.24 1.00 -1.71
CA ALA A 11 -9.59 0.85 -0.41
C ALA A 11 -10.62 0.83 0.74
N ARG A 12 -11.62 1.71 0.72
CA ARG A 12 -12.71 1.75 1.70
C ARG A 12 -13.50 0.44 1.75
N SER A 13 -13.73 -0.19 0.61
CA SER A 13 -14.45 -1.47 0.55
C SER A 13 -13.70 -2.63 1.19
N GLN A 14 -12.41 -2.46 1.46
CA GLN A 14 -11.56 -3.46 2.10
C GLN A 14 -11.47 -3.29 3.63
N ILE A 15 -11.96 -2.17 4.16
CA ILE A 15 -11.93 -1.91 5.62
C ILE A 15 -12.70 -3.02 6.34
N GLY A 16 -12.07 -3.58 7.37
CA GLY A 16 -12.60 -4.72 8.12
C GLY A 16 -12.12 -6.09 7.59
N PHE A 17 -11.34 -6.12 6.51
CA PHE A 17 -10.66 -7.35 6.13
C PHE A 17 -9.69 -7.77 7.25
N ILE A 18 -9.71 -9.06 7.59
CA ILE A 18 -8.80 -9.69 8.56
C ILE A 18 -8.06 -10.80 7.81
N GLU A 19 -6.75 -10.82 7.92
CA GLU A 19 -5.92 -11.86 7.32
C GLU A 19 -6.13 -13.22 7.99
N GLY A 20 -5.93 -14.28 7.21
CA GLY A 20 -5.89 -15.64 7.73
C GLY A 20 -4.56 -15.97 8.44
N PRO A 21 -4.42 -17.20 8.94
CA PRO A 21 -3.17 -17.67 9.56
C PRO A 21 -1.97 -17.46 8.64
N ILE A 22 -0.82 -17.07 9.22
CA ILE A 22 0.45 -16.90 8.49
C ILE A 22 0.35 -15.86 7.34
N ASN A 23 -0.28 -14.70 7.61
CA ASN A 23 -0.48 -13.61 6.64
C ASN A 23 -1.24 -14.04 5.37
N GLU A 24 -2.16 -14.99 5.46
CA GLU A 24 -2.97 -15.40 4.32
C GLU A 24 -3.90 -14.25 3.91
N ASN A 25 -3.70 -13.74 2.70
CA ASN A 25 -4.43 -12.59 2.21
C ASN A 25 -4.56 -12.61 0.67
N PRO A 26 -5.64 -12.07 0.11
CA PRO A 26 -5.87 -12.08 -1.34
C PRO A 26 -4.91 -11.16 -2.11
N TYR A 27 -4.37 -10.14 -1.49
CA TYR A 27 -3.50 -9.13 -2.13
C TYR A 27 -2.12 -9.72 -2.45
N GLY A 28 -1.55 -10.49 -1.52
CA GLY A 28 -0.31 -11.23 -1.72
C GLY A 28 -0.48 -12.34 -2.75
N ILE A 29 -1.60 -13.08 -2.70
CA ILE A 29 -1.93 -14.11 -3.70
C ILE A 29 -2.04 -13.47 -5.08
N TRP A 30 -2.81 -12.37 -5.21
CA TRP A 30 -2.94 -11.65 -6.47
C TRP A 30 -1.62 -11.12 -7.00
N TYR A 31 -0.78 -10.54 -6.13
CA TYR A 31 0.51 -10.00 -6.52
C TYR A 31 1.48 -11.10 -6.96
N GLY A 32 1.41 -12.27 -6.37
CA GLY A 32 2.29 -13.41 -6.60
C GLY A 32 3.29 -13.65 -5.47
N ILE A 33 3.09 -13.05 -4.29
CA ILE A 33 3.89 -13.21 -3.09
C ILE A 33 2.95 -13.53 -1.91
N PRO A 34 2.38 -14.74 -1.87
CA PRO A 34 1.47 -15.14 -0.78
C PRO A 34 2.19 -15.13 0.57
N ASN A 35 1.44 -14.95 1.63
CA ASN A 35 1.89 -15.04 3.02
C ASN A 35 3.00 -14.04 3.41
N ALA A 36 3.13 -12.94 2.67
CA ALA A 36 4.05 -11.84 2.97
C ALA A 36 3.29 -10.62 3.48
N SER A 37 4.00 -9.67 4.12
CA SER A 37 3.45 -8.36 4.46
C SER A 37 2.88 -7.69 3.22
N TYR A 38 1.62 -7.28 3.28
CA TYR A 38 0.86 -6.87 2.09
C TYR A 38 0.43 -5.39 2.07
N CYS A 39 1.04 -4.53 2.88
CA CYS A 39 0.71 -3.11 2.88
C CYS A 39 0.83 -2.49 1.47
N ALA A 40 1.96 -2.68 0.82
CA ALA A 40 2.21 -2.17 -0.53
C ALA A 40 1.43 -2.94 -1.60
N MET A 41 1.24 -4.26 -1.43
CA MET A 41 0.47 -5.09 -2.35
C MET A 41 -1.02 -4.76 -2.30
N GLY A 42 -1.57 -4.46 -1.12
CA GLY A 42 -2.95 -3.99 -0.97
C GLY A 42 -3.19 -2.65 -1.67
N ILE A 43 -2.27 -1.70 -1.51
CA ILE A 43 -2.31 -0.43 -2.27
C ILE A 43 -2.25 -0.71 -3.78
N SER A 44 -1.28 -1.50 -4.24
CA SER A 44 -1.12 -1.85 -5.65
C SER A 44 -2.38 -2.51 -6.22
N TRP A 45 -3.02 -3.38 -5.43
CA TRP A 45 -4.27 -4.03 -5.79
C TRP A 45 -5.42 -3.01 -5.97
N CYS A 46 -5.54 -2.02 -5.09
CA CYS A 46 -6.55 -0.97 -5.23
C CYS A 46 -6.44 -0.22 -6.55
N PHE A 47 -5.22 0.13 -6.96
CA PHE A 47 -4.99 0.77 -8.27
C PHE A 47 -5.33 -0.15 -9.43
N ALA A 48 -5.04 -1.44 -9.31
CA ALA A 48 -5.35 -2.43 -10.35
C ALA A 48 -6.86 -2.58 -10.57
N GLN A 49 -7.66 -2.58 -9.49
CA GLN A 49 -9.12 -2.72 -9.59
C GLN A 49 -9.78 -1.63 -10.44
N VAL A 50 -9.14 -0.48 -10.55
CA VAL A 50 -9.66 0.66 -11.34
C VAL A 50 -8.84 0.92 -12.61
N GLY A 51 -7.94 0.01 -12.99
CA GLY A 51 -7.12 0.11 -14.21
C GLY A 51 -6.01 1.17 -14.15
N LEU A 52 -5.56 1.56 -12.95
CA LEU A 52 -4.53 2.57 -12.72
C LEU A 52 -3.19 1.99 -12.24
N SER A 53 -2.91 0.71 -12.42
CA SER A 53 -1.67 0.06 -11.99
C SER A 53 -0.40 0.79 -12.46
N SER A 54 -0.43 1.40 -13.64
CA SER A 54 0.71 2.13 -14.19
C SER A 54 1.16 3.32 -13.31
N LEU A 55 0.27 3.86 -12.49
CA LEU A 55 0.57 4.97 -11.59
C LEU A 55 1.38 4.55 -10.36
N VAL A 56 1.52 3.26 -10.13
CA VAL A 56 2.24 2.67 -9.00
C VAL A 56 3.17 1.54 -9.42
N ALA A 57 3.48 1.41 -10.71
CA ALA A 57 4.26 0.31 -11.30
C ALA A 57 5.77 0.38 -10.98
N ALA A 58 6.11 0.49 -9.69
CA ALA A 58 7.48 0.70 -9.24
C ALA A 58 8.37 -0.54 -9.35
N GLN A 59 7.81 -1.73 -9.25
CA GLN A 59 8.55 -2.99 -9.30
C GLN A 59 8.07 -3.91 -10.41
N THR A 60 6.77 -3.91 -10.68
CA THR A 60 6.12 -4.73 -11.69
C THR A 60 4.99 -3.96 -12.33
N PRO A 61 4.42 -4.41 -13.46
CA PRO A 61 3.21 -3.83 -14.02
C PRO A 61 2.01 -3.85 -13.06
N LYS A 62 2.02 -4.72 -12.03
CA LYS A 62 0.98 -4.76 -11.00
C LYS A 62 1.14 -3.66 -9.95
N GLY A 63 2.36 -3.12 -9.75
CA GLY A 63 2.65 -2.14 -8.72
C GLY A 63 3.94 -2.45 -7.96
N PHE A 64 3.90 -2.32 -6.63
CA PHE A 64 5.02 -2.62 -5.75
C PHE A 64 4.57 -3.43 -4.53
N ALA A 65 5.52 -4.21 -4.00
CA ALA A 65 5.36 -5.02 -2.78
C ALA A 65 6.31 -4.57 -1.67
N TYR A 66 7.31 -3.72 -1.99
CA TYR A 66 8.36 -3.28 -1.08
C TYR A 66 8.35 -1.75 -0.96
N CYS A 67 8.03 -1.24 0.21
CA CYS A 67 7.85 0.20 0.45
C CYS A 67 9.06 1.05 0.03
N PRO A 68 10.33 0.70 0.36
CA PRO A 68 11.47 1.48 -0.07
C PRO A 68 11.62 1.56 -1.59
N ALA A 69 11.33 0.47 -2.31
CA ALA A 69 11.36 0.47 -3.77
C ALA A 69 10.27 1.37 -4.36
N GLY A 70 9.06 1.29 -3.79
CA GLY A 70 7.95 2.17 -4.14
C GLY A 70 8.32 3.64 -3.94
N LEU A 71 8.74 4.01 -2.73
CA LEU A 71 9.11 5.39 -2.41
C LEU A 71 10.22 5.92 -3.34
N ASN A 72 11.28 5.15 -3.54
CA ASN A 72 12.38 5.53 -4.43
C ASN A 72 11.91 5.76 -5.88
N TRP A 73 10.99 4.93 -6.37
CA TRP A 73 10.41 5.11 -7.70
C TRP A 73 9.63 6.42 -7.83
N PHE A 74 8.78 6.77 -6.84
CA PHE A 74 8.06 8.03 -6.80
C PHE A 74 9.00 9.24 -6.67
N GLN A 75 10.05 9.13 -5.86
CA GLN A 75 11.06 10.17 -5.69
C GLN A 75 11.76 10.48 -7.01
N ARG A 76 12.19 9.46 -7.75
CA ARG A 76 12.83 9.63 -9.07
C ARG A 76 11.91 10.30 -10.10
N GLN A 77 10.61 10.25 -9.92
CA GLN A 77 9.65 10.91 -10.80
C GLN A 77 9.23 12.31 -10.32
N GLY A 78 9.80 12.79 -9.21
CA GLY A 78 9.45 14.10 -8.64
C GLY A 78 8.03 14.17 -8.10
N LEU A 79 7.49 13.05 -7.60
CA LEU A 79 6.11 12.95 -7.14
C LEU A 79 5.95 13.12 -5.63
N VAL A 80 7.02 13.46 -4.92
CA VAL A 80 6.96 13.78 -3.48
C VAL A 80 6.32 15.14 -3.29
N VAL A 81 5.41 15.23 -2.35
CA VAL A 81 4.72 16.46 -1.96
C VAL A 81 4.99 16.80 -0.50
N ASN A 82 4.77 18.06 -0.13
CA ASN A 82 4.87 18.48 1.26
C ASN A 82 3.83 17.72 2.10
N LYS A 83 4.25 17.15 3.24
CA LYS A 83 3.37 16.32 4.07
C LYS A 83 2.15 17.06 4.62
N TYR A 84 2.24 18.38 4.81
CA TYR A 84 1.11 19.23 5.25
C TYR A 84 0.18 19.65 4.10
N GLN A 85 0.47 19.21 2.88
CA GLN A 85 -0.34 19.43 1.68
C GLN A 85 -0.93 18.14 1.13
N ALA A 86 -1.00 17.13 1.98
CA ALA A 86 -1.58 15.84 1.64
C ALA A 86 -3.02 15.99 1.17
N GLN A 87 -3.41 15.22 0.18
CA GLN A 87 -4.74 15.18 -0.40
C GLN A 87 -5.28 13.74 -0.44
N PRO A 88 -6.60 13.57 -0.46
CA PRO A 88 -7.19 12.25 -0.67
C PRO A 88 -6.64 11.58 -1.93
N GLY A 89 -6.20 10.33 -1.77
CA GLY A 89 -5.57 9.55 -2.84
C GLY A 89 -4.05 9.63 -2.89
N ASP A 90 -3.40 10.52 -2.13
CA ASP A 90 -1.95 10.48 -1.95
C ASP A 90 -1.56 9.19 -1.22
N LEU A 91 -0.33 8.71 -1.46
CA LEU A 91 0.23 7.61 -0.69
C LEU A 91 1.19 8.17 0.35
N VAL A 92 1.05 7.71 1.58
CA VAL A 92 1.93 8.09 2.68
C VAL A 92 2.82 6.93 3.07
N PHE A 93 4.12 7.19 3.11
CA PHE A 93 5.13 6.26 3.58
C PHE A 93 5.56 6.61 5.00
N PHE A 94 5.65 5.60 5.85
CA PHE A 94 6.00 5.75 7.26
C PHE A 94 7.36 5.15 7.57
N SER A 95 8.03 5.76 8.56
CA SER A 95 9.21 5.19 9.21
C SER A 95 9.10 5.42 10.73
N TRP A 96 9.30 4.35 11.49
CA TRP A 96 9.24 4.40 12.96
C TRP A 96 10.63 4.49 13.59
N GLY A 97 11.53 5.26 12.97
CA GLY A 97 12.86 5.54 13.50
C GLY A 97 14.02 4.80 12.80
N THR A 98 13.73 3.96 11.81
CA THR A 98 14.78 3.23 11.07
C THR A 98 15.39 4.03 9.92
N GLY A 99 14.75 5.13 9.51
CA GLY A 99 15.13 5.91 8.32
C GLY A 99 14.82 5.23 6.99
N VAL A 100 14.06 4.12 7.03
CA VAL A 100 13.61 3.36 5.85
C VAL A 100 12.09 3.41 5.80
N ALA A 101 11.49 3.43 4.60
CA ALA A 101 10.05 3.31 4.44
C ALA A 101 9.60 1.91 4.86
N GLU A 102 8.94 1.79 6.01
CA GLU A 102 8.54 0.52 6.61
C GLU A 102 7.10 0.14 6.26
N HIS A 103 6.28 1.12 5.92
CA HIS A 103 4.85 0.94 5.67
C HIS A 103 4.33 1.96 4.66
N VAL A 104 3.20 1.65 4.03
CA VAL A 104 2.51 2.56 3.11
C VAL A 104 1.01 2.45 3.30
N GLU A 105 0.33 3.60 3.31
CA GLU A 105 -1.12 3.70 3.37
C GLU A 105 -1.62 4.73 2.34
N ILE A 106 -2.92 4.72 2.03
CA ILE A 106 -3.54 5.74 1.19
C ILE A 106 -4.21 6.80 2.08
N VAL A 107 -3.97 8.07 1.76
CA VAL A 107 -4.57 9.19 2.47
C VAL A 107 -6.04 9.33 2.11
N GLU A 108 -6.91 9.32 3.11
CA GLU A 108 -8.34 9.58 2.96
C GLU A 108 -8.69 11.04 3.28
N ALA A 109 -8.02 11.62 4.27
CA ALA A 109 -8.15 13.03 4.64
C ALA A 109 -6.89 13.52 5.35
N ALA A 110 -6.69 14.83 5.37
CA ALA A 110 -5.63 15.50 6.12
C ALA A 110 -6.23 16.56 7.04
N SER A 111 -5.68 16.68 8.24
CA SER A 111 -6.04 17.67 9.27
C SER A 111 -4.79 18.34 9.83
N ALA A 112 -4.93 19.24 10.78
CA ALA A 112 -3.79 19.93 11.38
C ALA A 112 -2.94 19.00 12.26
N ASP A 113 -3.53 17.96 12.84
CA ASP A 113 -2.92 17.02 13.81
C ASP A 113 -2.46 15.71 13.18
N GLY A 114 -2.82 15.44 11.92
CA GLY A 114 -2.42 14.22 11.24
C GLY A 114 -3.22 13.89 9.99
N LEU A 115 -3.13 12.64 9.61
CA LEU A 115 -3.76 12.06 8.43
C LEU A 115 -4.79 11.02 8.85
N THR A 116 -5.95 11.03 8.21
CA THR A 116 -6.82 9.85 8.16
C THR A 116 -6.41 9.02 6.96
N THR A 117 -6.07 7.77 7.18
CA THR A 117 -5.54 6.87 6.16
C THR A 117 -6.30 5.55 6.13
N ILE A 118 -6.13 4.80 5.04
CA ILE A 118 -6.55 3.40 4.96
C ILE A 118 -5.29 2.59 4.69
N GLY A 119 -4.99 1.66 5.59
CA GLY A 119 -3.80 0.82 5.54
C GLY A 119 -4.16 -0.65 5.40
N PHE A 120 -3.35 -1.38 4.65
CA PHE A 120 -3.36 -2.83 4.55
C PHE A 120 -2.22 -3.39 5.38
N ASN A 121 -2.33 -4.62 5.85
CA ASN A 121 -1.33 -5.23 6.74
C ASN A 121 -1.04 -4.31 7.93
N THR A 122 -2.06 -3.70 8.49
CA THR A 122 -1.96 -2.83 9.65
C THR A 122 -2.81 -3.39 10.80
N GLY A 123 -2.47 -3.01 12.02
CA GLY A 123 -3.22 -3.39 13.21
C GLY A 123 -4.39 -2.45 13.45
N ASP A 124 -5.44 -2.94 14.06
CA ASP A 124 -6.50 -2.09 14.60
C ASP A 124 -5.97 -1.34 15.85
N GLN A 125 -6.04 -0.02 15.84
CA GLN A 125 -5.63 0.80 17.00
C GLN A 125 -6.38 0.45 18.28
N ASN A 126 -7.60 -0.07 18.17
CA ASN A 126 -8.43 -0.43 19.32
C ASN A 126 -8.04 -1.79 19.92
N THR A 127 -7.49 -2.69 19.13
CA THR A 127 -7.20 -4.07 19.56
C THR A 127 -5.73 -4.31 19.84
N ARG A 128 -4.82 -3.36 19.52
CA ARG A 128 -3.36 -3.54 19.53
C ARG A 128 -2.93 -4.84 18.83
N ALA A 129 -3.68 -5.24 17.82
CA ALA A 129 -3.41 -6.45 17.09
C ALA A 129 -2.01 -6.38 16.47
N ALA A 130 -1.24 -7.32 16.86
CA ALA A 130 0.05 -7.82 16.43
C ALA A 130 1.00 -6.83 15.72
N ALA A 131 2.25 -6.86 16.13
CA ALA A 131 3.41 -6.16 15.53
C ALA A 131 3.64 -6.44 14.04
N ASN A 132 2.80 -7.28 13.42
CA ASN A 132 2.87 -7.69 12.02
C ASN A 132 1.64 -7.28 11.19
N GLY A 133 0.80 -6.37 11.70
CA GLY A 133 -0.47 -6.06 11.05
C GLY A 133 -1.51 -7.16 11.29
N GLY A 134 -2.64 -7.10 10.67
CA GLY A 134 -3.69 -8.10 10.86
C GLY A 134 -4.86 -7.89 9.90
N GLY A 135 -4.90 -6.75 9.19
CA GLY A 135 -6.05 -6.47 8.36
C GLY A 135 -5.95 -5.21 7.53
N CYS A 136 -7.10 -4.72 7.11
CA CYS A 136 -7.25 -3.44 6.46
C CYS A 136 -8.12 -2.53 7.34
N TYR A 137 -7.55 -1.41 7.79
CA TYR A 137 -8.20 -0.50 8.72
C TYR A 137 -8.07 0.96 8.32
N ARG A 138 -9.04 1.76 8.81
CA ARG A 138 -8.93 3.22 8.80
C ARG A 138 -8.18 3.66 10.05
N GLU A 139 -7.12 4.46 9.85
CA GLU A 139 -6.21 4.87 10.88
C GLU A 139 -6.12 6.39 10.98
N HIS A 140 -5.84 6.88 12.20
CA HIS A 140 -5.36 8.25 12.39
C HIS A 140 -3.85 8.23 12.62
N ARG A 141 -3.09 8.89 11.75
CA ARG A 141 -1.63 8.88 11.73
C ARG A 141 -1.07 10.27 11.99
N PRO A 142 -0.38 10.50 13.12
CA PRO A 142 0.27 11.78 13.36
C PRO A 142 1.43 11.99 12.38
N TYR A 143 1.70 13.25 12.04
CA TYR A 143 2.79 13.61 11.11
C TYR A 143 4.19 13.20 11.56
N LEU A 144 4.37 12.86 12.84
CA LEU A 144 5.66 12.47 13.42
C LEU A 144 6.33 11.33 12.65
N TYR A 145 5.56 10.32 12.27
CA TYR A 145 6.07 9.12 11.60
C TYR A 145 6.01 9.18 10.09
N VAL A 146 5.48 10.27 9.52
CA VAL A 146 5.40 10.45 8.07
C VAL A 146 6.80 10.73 7.53
N MET A 147 7.32 9.77 6.77
CA MET A 147 8.59 9.86 6.07
C MET A 147 8.45 10.64 4.77
N ALA A 148 7.45 10.32 3.98
CA ALA A 148 7.16 10.99 2.72
C ALA A 148 5.69 10.83 2.33
N ILE A 149 5.17 11.80 1.60
CA ILE A 149 3.91 11.69 0.88
C ILE A 149 4.19 11.83 -0.60
N VAL A 150 3.57 10.97 -1.39
CA VAL A 150 3.70 10.99 -2.85
C VAL A 150 2.32 11.09 -3.49
N ARG A 151 2.24 11.86 -4.58
CA ARG A 151 1.00 12.06 -5.33
C ARG A 151 1.08 11.37 -6.68
N PRO A 152 0.37 10.24 -6.87
CA PRO A 152 0.24 9.62 -8.19
C PRO A 152 -0.38 10.59 -9.20
N ARG A 153 0.05 10.52 -10.46
CA ARG A 153 -0.47 11.39 -11.53
C ARG A 153 -1.83 10.92 -12.02
N TYR A 154 -2.85 11.07 -11.20
CA TYR A 154 -4.20 10.71 -11.59
C TYR A 154 -4.64 11.46 -12.85
N PRO A 155 -5.39 10.81 -13.76
CA PRO A 155 -5.84 11.43 -15.02
C PRO A 155 -6.75 12.66 -14.80
N VAL A 156 -7.50 12.64 -13.69
CA VAL A 156 -8.37 13.77 -13.28
C VAL A 156 -8.02 14.15 -11.85
N PRO A 157 -7.56 15.38 -11.61
CA PRO A 157 -7.31 15.86 -10.25
C PRO A 157 -8.59 15.84 -9.41
N LEU A 158 -8.48 15.46 -8.14
CA LEU A 158 -9.58 15.68 -7.19
C LEU A 158 -9.86 17.18 -7.10
N LYS A 159 -11.13 17.57 -7.16
CA LYS A 159 -11.52 18.95 -6.84
C LYS A 159 -11.13 19.21 -5.38
N PRO A 160 -10.48 20.35 -5.08
CA PRO A 160 -10.22 20.71 -3.69
C PRO A 160 -11.54 20.65 -2.91
N VAL A 161 -11.53 19.98 -1.77
CA VAL A 161 -12.67 20.07 -0.84
C VAL A 161 -12.76 21.52 -0.42
N SER A 162 -13.79 22.22 -0.89
CA SER A 162 -14.04 23.59 -0.47
C SER A 162 -14.17 23.60 1.06
N LYS A 163 -13.33 24.39 1.73
CA LYS A 163 -13.48 24.71 3.15
C LYS A 163 -14.76 25.54 3.31
N GLY A 164 -15.89 24.88 3.40
CA GLY A 164 -17.20 25.50 3.49
C GLY A 164 -18.03 24.85 4.58
N VAL A 165 -17.60 24.98 5.83
CA VAL A 165 -18.56 25.08 6.95
C VAL A 165 -18.08 26.22 7.85
N THR A 166 -18.43 27.41 7.49
CA THR A 166 -18.58 28.48 8.48
C THR A 166 -19.75 28.07 9.36
N SER A 167 -19.48 27.75 10.60
CA SER A 167 -20.50 27.58 11.63
C SER A 167 -21.30 28.88 11.76
N LYS A 168 -22.48 28.94 11.17
CA LYS A 168 -23.45 29.94 11.54
C LYS A 168 -23.96 29.59 12.93
N LYS A 169 -23.57 30.45 13.87
CA LYS A 169 -24.10 30.54 15.22
C LYS A 169 -25.64 30.54 15.15
N ALA A 170 -26.27 29.48 15.65
CA ALA A 170 -27.73 29.43 15.76
C ALA A 170 -28.17 30.36 16.87
N THR A 171 -28.82 31.42 16.52
CA THR A 171 -29.61 32.24 17.46
C THR A 171 -30.98 31.59 17.59
N ALA A 172 -31.34 31.23 18.81
CA ALA A 172 -32.62 30.66 19.15
C ALA A 172 -33.73 31.68 18.92
N GLY A 173 -34.76 31.26 18.21
CA GLY A 173 -36.05 31.96 18.09
C GLY A 173 -37.17 30.92 18.13
N VAL A 174 -37.88 30.92 19.24
CA VAL A 174 -39.09 30.13 19.52
C VAL A 174 -40.26 30.71 18.76
N ALA A 175 -41.04 29.90 18.04
CA ALA A 175 -42.49 30.03 17.94
C ALA A 175 -43.12 28.79 17.29
N ALA A 176 -44.22 28.40 17.90
CA ALA A 176 -44.99 27.18 17.77
C ALA A 176 -46.05 27.21 16.66
N THR A 177 -46.76 26.09 16.58
CA THR A 177 -48.04 25.75 15.92
C THR A 177 -47.93 25.38 14.43
N GLY A 178 -48.40 24.28 13.94
CA GLY A 178 -49.43 23.35 14.26
C GLY A 178 -49.83 22.63 12.98
N THR A 179 -50.39 21.46 13.19
CA THR A 179 -51.29 20.67 12.37
C THR A 179 -50.75 19.68 11.34
N ALA A 180 -51.15 18.47 11.63
CA ALA A 180 -51.10 17.23 10.83
C ALA A 180 -52.06 17.27 9.63
N ALA A 181 -51.67 16.52 8.60
CA ALA A 181 -52.61 15.81 7.74
C ALA A 181 -51.94 14.63 7.05
N ALA A 182 -52.47 13.47 7.29
CA ALA A 182 -52.22 12.23 6.60
C ALA A 182 -53.04 12.16 5.29
N ALA A 183 -52.57 11.36 4.36
CA ALA A 183 -53.31 10.53 3.40
C ALA A 183 -52.44 10.29 2.15
N THR A 184 -52.26 9.19 1.72
CA THR A 184 -52.89 7.96 1.23
C THR A 184 -52.15 7.52 -0.04
N ALA A 185 -51.90 6.21 -0.08
CA ALA A 185 -51.37 5.49 -1.22
C ALA A 185 -52.34 5.47 -2.40
N ALA A 186 -51.81 5.46 -3.61
CA ALA A 186 -52.46 4.88 -4.77
C ALA A 186 -51.45 4.30 -5.74
N ALA A 187 -51.52 3.00 -5.88
CA ALA A 187 -50.90 2.25 -6.97
C ALA A 187 -51.72 2.46 -8.26
N LEU A 188 -51.08 2.56 -9.41
CA LEU A 188 -51.65 2.18 -10.69
C LEU A 188 -50.59 1.71 -11.65
N HIS A 189 -50.87 0.59 -12.20
CA HIS A 189 -50.30 -0.25 -13.25
C HIS A 189 -50.07 0.48 -14.58
N GLY A 190 -49.09 -0.01 -15.34
CA GLY A 190 -49.29 -0.09 -16.78
C GLY A 190 -48.07 0.23 -17.65
N THR A 191 -47.44 -0.81 -18.10
CA THR A 191 -47.15 -1.21 -19.48
C THR A 191 -45.98 -0.62 -20.26
N ALA A 192 -45.35 -1.60 -20.81
CA ALA A 192 -44.68 -1.68 -22.12
C ALA A 192 -43.16 -1.55 -22.09
N ALA A 193 -42.59 -2.73 -22.17
CA ALA A 193 -41.22 -3.01 -22.58
C ALA A 193 -40.98 -2.49 -24.02
N THR A 194 -39.94 -1.71 -24.19
CA THR A 194 -39.25 -1.63 -25.46
C THR A 194 -37.86 -2.20 -25.27
N THR A 195 -37.66 -3.38 -25.83
CA THR A 195 -36.36 -4.04 -25.95
C THR A 195 -35.48 -3.24 -26.91
N SER A 196 -34.60 -2.45 -26.32
CA SER A 196 -33.44 -1.96 -27.09
C SER A 196 -32.32 -2.99 -26.89
N SER A 197 -32.05 -3.74 -27.98
CA SER A 197 -30.87 -4.61 -28.09
C SER A 197 -29.62 -3.75 -28.03
N ALA A 198 -29.09 -3.57 -26.81
CA ALA A 198 -27.73 -3.08 -26.64
C ALA A 198 -26.78 -4.16 -27.18
N LYS A 199 -26.12 -3.84 -28.29
CA LYS A 199 -25.06 -4.60 -28.91
C LYS A 199 -24.03 -4.90 -27.81
N VAL A 200 -23.96 -6.16 -27.38
CA VAL A 200 -22.93 -6.63 -26.43
C VAL A 200 -21.59 -6.48 -27.15
N VAL A 201 -20.84 -5.46 -26.80
CA VAL A 201 -19.43 -5.36 -27.17
C VAL A 201 -18.73 -6.48 -26.42
N PRO A 202 -18.07 -7.42 -27.09
CA PRO A 202 -17.36 -8.48 -26.40
C PRO A 202 -16.30 -7.83 -25.51
N THR A 203 -16.38 -8.12 -24.22
CA THR A 203 -15.33 -7.81 -23.26
C THR A 203 -14.03 -8.42 -23.81
N PRO A 204 -12.96 -7.63 -24.01
CA PRO A 204 -11.71 -8.22 -24.47
C PRO A 204 -11.30 -9.25 -23.43
N THR A 205 -11.21 -10.51 -23.85
CA THR A 205 -10.58 -11.57 -23.08
C THR A 205 -9.25 -11.04 -22.60
N PRO A 206 -8.93 -11.12 -21.30
CA PRO A 206 -7.62 -10.69 -20.83
C PRO A 206 -6.60 -11.52 -21.59
N THR A 207 -5.94 -10.90 -22.57
CA THR A 207 -4.74 -11.46 -23.17
C THR A 207 -3.82 -11.71 -21.99
N ALA A 208 -3.49 -12.95 -21.74
CA ALA A 208 -2.53 -13.33 -20.73
C ALA A 208 -1.24 -12.58 -21.08
N PHE A 209 -1.05 -11.42 -20.48
CA PHE A 209 0.23 -10.75 -20.48
C PHE A 209 1.13 -11.70 -19.71
N TYR A 210 1.92 -12.43 -20.44
CA TYR A 210 3.06 -13.18 -19.95
C TYR A 210 3.99 -12.12 -19.31
N ALA A 211 3.76 -11.81 -18.02
CA ALA A 211 4.77 -11.16 -17.24
C ALA A 211 5.95 -12.12 -17.30
N PRO A 212 7.15 -11.70 -17.75
CA PRO A 212 8.32 -12.55 -17.62
C PRO A 212 8.34 -12.96 -16.15
N PRO A 213 8.53 -14.26 -15.85
CA PRO A 213 8.64 -14.69 -14.48
C PRO A 213 9.68 -13.76 -13.85
N PHE A 214 9.40 -13.23 -12.66
CA PHE A 214 10.45 -12.60 -11.87
C PHE A 214 11.66 -13.48 -12.04
N PRO A 215 12.86 -12.94 -12.31
CA PRO A 215 14.02 -13.77 -12.33
C PRO A 215 14.03 -14.50 -10.97
N THR A 216 13.57 -15.73 -10.98
CA THR A 216 13.45 -16.63 -9.85
C THR A 216 14.82 -17.15 -9.45
N THR A 217 15.87 -16.47 -9.86
CA THR A 217 17.21 -16.63 -9.39
C THR A 217 17.35 -15.92 -8.04
N SER A 218 16.67 -16.47 -7.01
CA SER A 218 17.16 -16.29 -5.67
C SER A 218 18.59 -16.79 -5.66
N LYS A 219 19.56 -15.91 -5.42
CA LYS A 219 20.92 -16.35 -5.12
C LYS A 219 20.82 -17.06 -3.78
N SER A 220 20.82 -18.38 -3.80
CA SER A 220 20.91 -19.17 -2.59
C SER A 220 22.37 -19.20 -2.17
N PHE A 221 22.67 -18.70 -0.99
CA PHE A 221 23.98 -18.77 -0.40
C PHE A 221 23.95 -19.80 0.71
N ALA A 222 24.50 -20.97 0.44
CA ALA A 222 24.66 -21.99 1.47
C ALA A 222 25.65 -21.51 2.54
N LEU A 223 25.43 -21.94 3.78
CA LEU A 223 26.38 -21.69 4.88
C LEU A 223 27.77 -22.23 4.48
N GLY A 224 28.80 -21.40 4.66
CA GLY A 224 30.17 -21.73 4.22
C GLY A 224 30.49 -21.36 2.77
N GLN A 225 29.53 -21.02 1.95
CA GLN A 225 29.76 -20.59 0.56
C GLN A 225 30.52 -19.24 0.52
N THR A 226 31.58 -19.19 -0.28
CA THR A 226 32.43 -18.01 -0.45
C THR A 226 32.31 -17.47 -1.87
N ASN A 227 31.94 -16.19 -2.04
CA ASN A 227 31.96 -15.47 -3.32
C ASN A 227 31.72 -13.96 -3.13
N ASP A 228 31.99 -13.18 -4.19
CA ASP A 228 31.84 -11.73 -4.19
C ASP A 228 30.40 -11.25 -3.93
N ALA A 229 29.42 -12.03 -4.30
CA ALA A 229 28.03 -11.69 -4.05
C ALA A 229 27.71 -11.76 -2.55
N VAL A 230 28.25 -12.73 -1.83
CA VAL A 230 28.17 -12.81 -0.35
C VAL A 230 28.86 -11.59 0.27
N LEU A 231 30.06 -11.26 -0.19
CA LEU A 231 30.79 -10.09 0.31
C LEU A 231 30.03 -8.79 0.09
N THR A 232 29.41 -8.64 -1.07
CA THR A 232 28.56 -7.48 -1.40
C THR A 232 27.39 -7.35 -0.42
N VAL A 233 26.68 -8.44 -0.17
CA VAL A 233 25.59 -8.48 0.81
C VAL A 233 26.10 -8.14 2.22
N GLN A 234 27.21 -8.71 2.64
CA GLN A 234 27.80 -8.47 3.95
C GLN A 234 28.20 -7.01 4.14
N LYS A 235 28.86 -6.39 3.16
CA LYS A 235 29.22 -4.96 3.20
C LYS A 235 28.00 -4.08 3.33
N ALA A 236 26.91 -4.38 2.60
CA ALA A 236 25.68 -3.63 2.71
C ALA A 236 25.02 -3.78 4.08
N LEU A 237 25.02 -4.98 4.64
CA LEU A 237 24.51 -5.22 6.01
C LEU A 237 25.35 -4.49 7.07
N VAL A 238 26.67 -4.42 6.90
CA VAL A 238 27.56 -3.63 7.78
C VAL A 238 27.20 -2.15 7.69
N LYS A 239 27.06 -1.60 6.47
CA LYS A 239 26.66 -0.20 6.26
C LYS A 239 25.30 0.13 6.88
N LYS A 240 24.39 -0.84 6.93
CA LYS A 240 23.07 -0.71 7.59
C LYS A 240 23.11 -0.98 9.11
N GLY A 241 24.26 -1.25 9.69
CA GLY A 241 24.40 -1.55 11.12
C GLY A 241 23.79 -2.88 11.55
N LEU A 242 23.51 -3.78 10.61
CA LEU A 242 22.92 -5.09 10.86
C LEU A 242 23.95 -6.20 11.02
N LEU A 243 25.18 -5.98 10.55
CA LEU A 243 26.30 -6.94 10.64
C LEU A 243 27.55 -6.20 11.15
N VAL A 244 28.28 -6.83 12.04
CA VAL A 244 29.58 -6.30 12.50
C VAL A 244 30.63 -6.58 11.42
N ALA A 245 31.47 -5.57 11.12
CA ALA A 245 32.42 -5.59 9.99
C ALA A 245 33.35 -6.83 9.96
N LYS A 246 33.77 -7.34 11.11
CA LYS A 246 34.61 -8.54 11.21
C LYS A 246 34.01 -9.81 10.58
N TYR A 247 32.69 -9.83 10.39
CA TYR A 247 31.97 -10.96 9.78
C TYR A 247 31.76 -10.78 8.26
N ALA A 248 32.17 -9.66 7.68
CA ALA A 248 32.14 -9.42 6.24
C ALA A 248 33.34 -10.03 5.52
N THR A 249 33.42 -11.35 5.52
CA THR A 249 34.55 -12.16 5.05
C THR A 249 34.43 -12.66 3.61
N GLY A 250 33.27 -12.43 2.98
CA GLY A 250 32.94 -13.05 1.69
C GLY A 250 32.40 -14.46 1.82
N THR A 251 32.45 -15.05 3.01
CA THR A 251 31.90 -16.39 3.29
C THR A 251 30.56 -16.25 4.03
N MET A 252 29.53 -16.95 3.56
CA MET A 252 28.25 -16.98 4.23
C MET A 252 28.39 -17.66 5.59
N ASN A 253 28.24 -16.88 6.65
CA ASN A 253 28.35 -17.33 8.04
C ASN A 253 27.01 -17.15 8.77
N THR A 254 26.90 -17.72 9.98
CA THR A 254 25.67 -17.65 10.78
C THR A 254 25.30 -16.24 11.17
N GLN A 255 26.25 -15.33 11.36
CA GLN A 255 26.02 -13.92 11.65
C GLN A 255 25.42 -13.19 10.43
N THR A 256 25.88 -13.51 9.24
CA THR A 256 25.31 -12.99 7.98
C THR A 256 23.88 -13.50 7.78
N GLN A 257 23.61 -14.78 8.06
CA GLN A 257 22.25 -15.32 7.99
C GLN A 257 21.32 -14.65 8.98
N ALA A 258 21.77 -14.44 10.22
CA ALA A 258 21.00 -13.73 11.24
C ALA A 258 20.73 -12.25 10.84
N ALA A 259 21.73 -11.55 10.31
CA ALA A 259 21.61 -10.19 9.82
C ALA A 259 20.65 -10.09 8.63
N LEU A 260 20.69 -11.04 7.70
CA LEU A 260 19.73 -11.15 6.60
C LEU A 260 18.31 -11.38 7.13
N ALA A 261 18.13 -12.31 8.08
CA ALA A 261 16.82 -12.56 8.66
C ALA A 261 16.23 -11.30 9.32
N ILE A 262 17.06 -10.48 9.99
CA ILE A 262 16.64 -9.19 10.54
C ILE A 262 16.31 -8.20 9.42
N PHE A 263 17.14 -8.15 8.37
CA PHE A 263 16.90 -7.29 7.21
C PHE A 263 15.62 -7.70 6.49
N ASP A 264 15.44 -8.99 6.21
CA ASP A 264 14.26 -9.54 5.55
C ASP A 264 13.00 -9.30 6.37
N LYS A 265 13.07 -9.53 7.70
CA LYS A 265 11.98 -9.22 8.62
C LYS A 265 11.61 -7.73 8.60
N LYS A 266 12.62 -6.85 8.62
CA LYS A 266 12.41 -5.39 8.52
C LYS A 266 11.89 -4.97 7.15
N ALA A 267 12.27 -5.69 6.09
CA ALA A 267 11.84 -5.47 4.72
C ALA A 267 10.50 -6.15 4.37
N GLY A 268 9.91 -6.90 5.32
CA GLY A 268 8.69 -7.68 5.10
C GLY A 268 8.86 -8.81 4.08
N ILE A 269 10.08 -9.33 3.93
CA ILE A 269 10.40 -10.39 2.99
C ILE A 269 10.57 -11.70 3.77
N ILE A 270 9.75 -12.68 3.47
CA ILE A 270 9.91 -14.03 4.02
C ILE A 270 10.78 -14.83 3.06
N VAL A 271 12.01 -15.11 3.47
CA VAL A 271 12.93 -15.97 2.71
C VAL A 271 13.20 -17.26 3.45
N LYS A 272 13.34 -18.33 2.66
CA LYS A 272 13.89 -19.59 3.17
C LYS A 272 15.31 -19.34 3.68
N ALA A 273 15.66 -19.89 4.84
CA ALA A 273 16.97 -19.69 5.44
C ALA A 273 18.11 -19.90 4.42
N GLY A 274 18.97 -18.89 4.28
CA GLY A 274 20.08 -18.89 3.32
C GLY A 274 19.76 -18.46 1.88
N ALA A 275 18.49 -18.17 1.56
CA ALA A 275 18.12 -17.58 0.27
C ALA A 275 18.17 -16.05 0.36
N VAL A 276 18.74 -15.41 -0.64
CA VAL A 276 18.68 -13.95 -0.82
C VAL A 276 17.92 -13.70 -2.13
N PRO A 277 16.64 -13.29 -2.08
CA PRO A 277 15.91 -12.95 -3.29
C PRO A 277 16.70 -11.92 -4.12
N GLN A 278 16.61 -12.00 -5.45
CA GLN A 278 17.33 -11.07 -6.32
C GLN A 278 17.03 -9.61 -5.94
N ILE A 279 15.80 -9.31 -5.59
CA ILE A 279 15.39 -7.97 -5.16
C ILE A 279 16.10 -7.51 -3.88
N VAL A 280 16.32 -8.42 -2.91
CA VAL A 280 17.07 -8.13 -1.68
C VAL A 280 18.53 -7.87 -2.03
N TYR A 281 19.11 -8.70 -2.89
CA TYR A 281 20.48 -8.53 -3.36
C TYR A 281 20.67 -7.18 -4.06
N ASP A 282 19.78 -6.82 -4.99
CA ASP A 282 19.85 -5.58 -5.76
C ASP A 282 19.64 -4.35 -4.84
N THR A 283 18.73 -4.44 -3.88
CA THR A 283 18.52 -3.39 -2.89
C THR A 283 19.73 -3.19 -1.98
N LEU A 284 20.33 -4.28 -1.52
CA LEU A 284 21.53 -4.23 -0.70
C LEU A 284 22.73 -3.71 -1.50
N LYS A 285 22.91 -4.17 -2.74
CA LYS A 285 23.94 -3.70 -3.65
C LYS A 285 23.80 -2.21 -3.95
N GLY A 286 22.58 -1.72 -4.22
CA GLY A 286 22.32 -0.30 -4.48
C GLY A 286 22.49 0.61 -3.27
N SER A 287 22.68 0.05 -2.07
CA SER A 287 22.94 0.80 -0.83
C SER A 287 24.42 0.90 -0.47
N LEU A 288 25.33 0.38 -1.28
CA LEU A 288 26.79 0.52 -1.15
C LEU A 288 27.27 1.79 -1.81
#